data_916b0ffbedfeb634a7115d26ef268cad
#
_entry.id   916b0ffbedfeb634a7115d26ef268cad
#
_cell.length_a   1.000
_cell.length_b   1.000
_cell.length_c   1.000
_cell.angle_alpha   90.00
_cell.angle_beta   90.00
_cell.angle_gamma   90.00
#
_symmetry.space_group_name_H-M   'P 1'
#
loop_
_entity.id
_entity.type
_entity.pdbx_description
1 polymer ?
#
loop_
_entity_poly.entity_id
_entity_poly.type
_entity_poly.pdbx_seq_one_letter_code
_entity_poly.pdbx_strand_id
1 'polypeptide(L)'
;MRHHYTLFIYILAALSLTSCKDDFDINKIQSNPKLILYCMPTAGDTTVIRLTRSLPVNTKGSITPVTTAHVDYTVNGKEAEIINMGDGTYKAVAHQQVGDHIHIAAYADSLPVASASTTILDAITIDNPTVKRVHLYSNYEEQAEDFYQISATFTDPGDTKDYYAVQLVSAIITHKGGILTGTDAEGEAPSDDTDKTDTTESVRHIYLDSEPLLSGLGQIDYDFGYDNNDYEHFYLFTDDDINGKTYTLHLNVWYEPGQETVKLPDGSMSSQLVSPYYRVILYHITPEFYHFIHSIGSLDNNDLAKAGLSNIAPSYGNVKGGIGMTAGYHKTKTKWTRYEEIIQTWK
;
A
#
# COMPACT_ATOMS: atom_id res chain seq x y z
N MET A 1 41.15 -36.63 -43.52
CA MET A 1 40.79 -35.76 -42.39
C MET A 1 39.68 -34.76 -42.70
N ARG A 2 39.60 -34.15 -43.83
CA ARG A 2 38.54 -33.12 -44.17
C ARG A 2 37.11 -33.69 -44.18
N HIS A 3 36.90 -34.94 -44.60
CA HIS A 3 35.55 -35.53 -44.62
C HIS A 3 34.98 -35.92 -43.27
N HIS A 4 35.80 -36.14 -42.25
CA HIS A 4 35.30 -36.46 -40.90
C HIS A 4 34.80 -35.21 -40.16
N TYR A 5 35.39 -34.03 -40.44
CA TYR A 5 34.92 -32.76 -39.86
C TYR A 5 33.56 -32.30 -40.43
N THR A 6 33.37 -32.50 -41.74
CA THR A 6 32.09 -32.17 -42.39
C THR A 6 30.95 -33.08 -41.87
N LEU A 7 31.22 -34.38 -41.69
CA LEU A 7 30.21 -35.30 -41.12
C LEU A 7 29.86 -34.93 -39.66
N PHE A 8 30.86 -34.53 -38.87
CA PHE A 8 30.65 -34.11 -37.45
C PHE A 8 29.84 -32.83 -37.37
N ILE A 9 30.02 -31.87 -38.24
CA ILE A 9 29.22 -30.63 -38.32
C ILE A 9 27.76 -30.93 -38.70
N TYR A 10 27.50 -31.86 -39.61
CA TYR A 10 26.12 -32.24 -39.99
C TYR A 10 25.42 -33.00 -38.84
N ILE A 11 26.13 -33.83 -38.07
CA ILE A 11 25.57 -34.51 -36.92
C ILE A 11 25.27 -33.51 -35.78
N LEU A 12 26.15 -32.53 -35.56
CA LEU A 12 25.92 -31.48 -34.56
C LEU A 12 24.75 -30.57 -34.94
N ALA A 13 24.62 -30.23 -36.23
CA ALA A 13 23.48 -29.44 -36.74
C ALA A 13 22.16 -30.21 -36.72
N ALA A 14 22.17 -31.55 -36.89
CA ALA A 14 20.99 -32.37 -36.77
C ALA A 14 20.52 -32.55 -35.34
N LEU A 15 21.44 -32.56 -34.34
CA LEU A 15 21.13 -32.61 -32.91
C LEU A 15 20.54 -31.30 -32.38
N SER A 16 20.83 -30.16 -33.00
CA SER A 16 20.25 -28.88 -32.61
C SER A 16 18.80 -28.64 -33.05
N LEU A 17 18.23 -29.52 -33.88
CA LEU A 17 16.86 -29.42 -34.40
C LEU A 17 15.83 -30.19 -33.56
N THR A 18 16.25 -30.94 -32.52
CA THR A 18 15.34 -31.55 -31.56
C THR A 18 15.10 -30.60 -30.36
N SER A 19 14.76 -29.32 -30.64
CA SER A 19 14.13 -28.49 -29.62
C SER A 19 12.73 -29.07 -29.40
N CYS A 20 12.53 -29.83 -28.35
CA CYS A 20 11.21 -30.13 -27.83
C CYS A 20 10.52 -28.80 -27.53
N LYS A 21 9.62 -28.39 -28.39
CA LYS A 21 8.57 -27.45 -28.01
C LYS A 21 7.60 -28.27 -27.16
N ASP A 22 7.79 -28.27 -25.86
CA ASP A 22 6.68 -28.56 -24.95
C ASP A 22 5.69 -27.41 -25.17
N ASP A 23 4.71 -27.63 -26.04
CA ASP A 23 3.56 -26.75 -26.16
C ASP A 23 2.82 -26.82 -24.81
N PHE A 24 3.09 -25.85 -23.96
CA PHE A 24 2.40 -25.67 -22.69
C PHE A 24 0.95 -25.27 -23.02
N ASP A 25 0.08 -26.29 -23.09
CA ASP A 25 -1.33 -26.10 -23.38
C ASP A 25 -2.06 -25.60 -22.12
N ILE A 26 -2.21 -24.27 -22.03
CA ILE A 26 -2.93 -23.58 -20.95
C ILE A 26 -4.35 -24.15 -20.76
N ASN A 27 -4.98 -24.69 -21.83
CA ASN A 27 -6.32 -25.25 -21.75
C ASN A 27 -6.36 -26.60 -21.02
N LYS A 28 -5.23 -27.26 -20.78
CA LYS A 28 -5.12 -28.48 -19.98
C LYS A 28 -4.97 -28.19 -18.49
N ILE A 29 -4.75 -26.94 -18.07
CA ILE A 29 -4.73 -26.59 -16.67
C ILE A 29 -6.16 -26.47 -16.18
N GLN A 30 -6.68 -27.54 -15.56
CA GLN A 30 -7.93 -27.52 -14.83
C GLN A 30 -7.67 -26.88 -13.46
N SER A 31 -7.85 -25.56 -13.34
CA SER A 31 -7.89 -24.90 -12.03
C SER A 31 -9.34 -24.85 -11.55
N ASN A 32 -9.65 -25.57 -10.49
CA ASN A 32 -10.94 -25.43 -9.82
C ASN A 32 -11.05 -24.03 -9.20
N PRO A 33 -12.18 -23.35 -9.33
CA PRO A 33 -12.40 -22.07 -8.66
C PRO A 33 -12.19 -22.20 -7.15
N LYS A 34 -11.65 -21.14 -6.55
CA LYS A 34 -11.41 -21.00 -5.11
C LYS A 34 -12.03 -19.72 -4.59
N LEU A 35 -12.27 -19.65 -3.30
CA LEU A 35 -12.53 -18.39 -2.62
C LEU A 35 -11.24 -17.56 -2.60
N ILE A 36 -11.39 -16.28 -2.93
CA ILE A 36 -10.40 -15.26 -2.65
C ILE A 36 -10.87 -14.52 -1.40
N LEU A 37 -10.06 -14.52 -0.36
CA LEU A 37 -10.37 -13.93 0.93
C LEU A 37 -9.34 -12.85 1.27
N TYR A 38 -9.81 -11.63 1.50
CA TYR A 38 -9.04 -10.55 2.09
C TYR A 38 -9.65 -10.14 3.42
N CYS A 39 -8.81 -10.11 4.46
CA CYS A 39 -9.20 -9.70 5.79
C CYS A 39 -8.00 -9.06 6.49
N MET A 40 -8.14 -7.79 6.88
CA MET A 40 -7.06 -7.03 7.51
C MET A 40 -7.54 -6.47 8.86
N PRO A 41 -7.54 -7.29 9.93
CA PRO A 41 -7.95 -6.85 11.24
C PRO A 41 -6.95 -5.88 11.86
N THR A 42 -7.49 -4.92 12.59
CA THR A 42 -6.76 -3.98 13.44
C THR A 42 -7.53 -3.79 14.74
N ALA A 43 -6.92 -3.17 15.75
CA ALA A 43 -7.62 -2.85 16.99
C ALA A 43 -8.84 -1.97 16.74
N GLY A 44 -9.98 -2.31 17.34
CA GLY A 44 -11.26 -1.63 17.15
C GLY A 44 -12.46 -2.57 17.32
N ASP A 45 -13.62 -2.16 16.87
CA ASP A 45 -14.87 -2.89 17.10
C ASP A 45 -15.37 -3.64 15.85
N THR A 46 -14.71 -3.47 14.70
CA THR A 46 -15.17 -4.07 13.45
C THR A 46 -14.01 -4.37 12.50
N THR A 47 -14.18 -5.47 11.74
CA THR A 47 -13.26 -5.82 10.64
C THR A 47 -14.05 -6.09 9.38
N VAL A 48 -13.58 -5.55 8.26
CA VAL A 48 -14.16 -5.78 6.93
C VAL A 48 -13.49 -7.01 6.31
N ILE A 49 -14.30 -7.87 5.71
CA ILE A 49 -13.89 -9.11 5.03
C ILE A 49 -14.40 -9.04 3.60
N ARG A 50 -13.53 -9.27 2.63
CA ARG A 50 -13.89 -9.30 1.21
C ARG A 50 -13.79 -10.72 0.68
N LEU A 51 -14.87 -11.20 0.06
CA LEU A 51 -14.95 -12.53 -0.55
C LEU A 51 -15.30 -12.42 -2.02
N THR A 52 -14.44 -13.00 -2.85
CA THR A 52 -14.67 -13.10 -4.28
C THR A 52 -14.36 -14.52 -4.76
N ARG A 53 -14.79 -14.86 -5.97
CA ARG A 53 -14.51 -16.15 -6.60
C ARG A 53 -13.43 -16.02 -7.64
N SER A 54 -12.38 -16.84 -7.58
CA SER A 54 -11.35 -16.88 -8.60
C SER A 54 -11.89 -17.42 -9.93
N LEU A 55 -11.32 -16.94 -11.02
CA LEU A 55 -11.60 -17.46 -12.37
C LEU A 55 -10.65 -18.61 -12.69
N PRO A 56 -11.10 -19.64 -13.44
CA PRO A 56 -10.20 -20.60 -14.07
C PRO A 56 -9.23 -19.88 -15.03
N VAL A 57 -7.98 -20.37 -15.12
CA VAL A 57 -6.90 -19.75 -15.91
C VAL A 57 -7.27 -19.48 -17.36
N ASN A 58 -8.14 -20.30 -17.95
CA ASN A 58 -8.56 -20.21 -19.35
C ASN A 58 -9.89 -19.47 -19.56
N THR A 59 -10.45 -18.85 -18.52
CA THR A 59 -11.75 -18.17 -18.58
C THR A 59 -11.56 -16.65 -18.65
N LYS A 60 -12.16 -16.03 -19.67
CA LYS A 60 -12.25 -14.56 -19.73
C LYS A 60 -13.48 -14.13 -18.91
N GLY A 61 -13.30 -13.20 -18.00
CA GLY A 61 -14.39 -12.67 -17.18
C GLY A 61 -13.88 -11.74 -16.09
N SER A 62 -14.79 -11.20 -15.30
CA SER A 62 -14.47 -10.41 -14.12
C SER A 62 -14.56 -11.26 -12.86
N ILE A 63 -13.74 -10.96 -11.86
CA ILE A 63 -13.84 -11.55 -10.53
C ILE A 63 -15.25 -11.27 -9.98
N THR A 64 -15.92 -12.34 -9.49
CA THR A 64 -17.30 -12.23 -9.03
C THR A 64 -17.35 -12.19 -7.50
N PRO A 65 -18.04 -11.21 -6.90
CA PRO A 65 -18.32 -11.20 -5.46
C PRO A 65 -19.08 -12.44 -5.01
N VAL A 66 -18.73 -12.96 -3.83
CA VAL A 66 -19.45 -14.06 -3.19
C VAL A 66 -20.35 -13.49 -2.11
N THR A 67 -21.65 -13.41 -2.39
CA THR A 67 -22.65 -12.74 -1.54
C THR A 67 -23.40 -13.67 -0.61
N THR A 68 -23.22 -14.98 -0.72
CA THR A 68 -23.96 -16.02 0.02
C THR A 68 -23.07 -16.92 0.87
N ALA A 69 -21.82 -16.48 1.17
CA ALA A 69 -20.92 -17.26 2.01
C ALA A 69 -21.38 -17.24 3.48
N HIS A 70 -21.16 -18.36 4.16
CA HIS A 70 -21.10 -18.39 5.61
C HIS A 70 -19.68 -18.04 6.05
N VAL A 71 -19.54 -17.15 7.01
CA VAL A 71 -18.25 -16.68 7.51
C VAL A 71 -18.20 -16.87 9.01
N ASP A 72 -17.22 -17.64 9.48
CA ASP A 72 -16.84 -17.75 10.89
C ASP A 72 -15.67 -16.80 11.14
N TYR A 73 -15.80 -15.93 12.09
CA TYR A 73 -14.75 -15.02 12.54
C TYR A 73 -14.64 -15.09 14.05
N THR A 74 -13.46 -15.35 14.56
CA THR A 74 -13.25 -15.48 16.00
C THR A 74 -12.10 -14.59 16.48
N VAL A 75 -12.28 -14.01 17.66
CA VAL A 75 -11.27 -13.26 18.42
C VAL A 75 -10.93 -14.09 19.65
N ASN A 76 -9.72 -14.61 19.75
CA ASN A 76 -9.27 -15.51 20.82
C ASN A 76 -10.22 -16.71 21.00
N GLY A 77 -10.77 -17.25 19.90
CA GLY A 77 -11.71 -18.38 19.90
C GLY A 77 -13.16 -18.02 20.25
N LYS A 78 -13.47 -16.73 20.49
CA LYS A 78 -14.85 -16.26 20.70
C LYS A 78 -15.42 -15.77 19.37
N GLU A 79 -16.59 -16.27 19.00
CA GLU A 79 -17.28 -15.90 17.75
C GLU A 79 -17.69 -14.42 17.74
N ALA A 80 -17.53 -13.77 16.59
CA ALA A 80 -18.02 -12.44 16.29
C ALA A 80 -19.36 -12.49 15.56
N GLU A 81 -20.16 -11.46 15.67
CA GLU A 81 -21.33 -11.25 14.83
C GLU A 81 -20.88 -10.91 13.40
N ILE A 82 -21.48 -11.56 12.40
CA ILE A 82 -21.19 -11.32 10.98
C ILE A 82 -22.38 -10.64 10.30
N ILE A 83 -22.14 -9.47 9.74
CA ILE A 83 -23.11 -8.73 8.92
C ILE A 83 -22.71 -8.89 7.45
N ASN A 84 -23.59 -9.47 6.64
CA ASN A 84 -23.43 -9.58 5.20
C ASN A 84 -23.92 -8.30 4.53
N MET A 85 -23.05 -7.59 3.79
CA MET A 85 -23.35 -6.33 3.13
C MET A 85 -23.98 -6.51 1.74
N GLY A 86 -24.00 -7.74 1.19
CA GLY A 86 -24.67 -8.11 -0.06
C GLY A 86 -23.85 -7.94 -1.34
N ASP A 87 -22.63 -7.44 -1.28
CA ASP A 87 -21.75 -7.16 -2.42
C ASP A 87 -20.44 -8.00 -2.40
N GLY A 88 -20.42 -9.04 -1.58
CA GLY A 88 -19.22 -9.84 -1.31
C GLY A 88 -18.38 -9.28 -0.17
N THR A 89 -18.85 -8.22 0.47
CA THR A 89 -18.29 -7.66 1.69
C THR A 89 -19.07 -8.17 2.90
N TYR A 90 -18.33 -8.57 3.92
CA TYR A 90 -18.84 -9.01 5.21
C TYR A 90 -18.17 -8.16 6.29
N LYS A 91 -18.90 -7.87 7.36
CA LYS A 91 -18.40 -7.11 8.49
C LYS A 91 -18.47 -7.97 9.74
N ALA A 92 -17.32 -8.27 10.32
CA ALA A 92 -17.24 -8.88 11.64
C ALA A 92 -17.34 -7.80 12.71
N VAL A 93 -18.25 -7.95 13.67
CA VAL A 93 -18.46 -7.03 14.80
C VAL A 93 -17.99 -7.71 16.07
N ALA A 94 -16.84 -7.30 16.56
CA ALA A 94 -16.26 -7.76 17.82
C ALA A 94 -15.22 -6.73 18.28
N HIS A 95 -15.16 -6.51 19.59
CA HIS A 95 -14.11 -5.70 20.19
C HIS A 95 -12.77 -6.45 20.08
N GLN A 96 -11.79 -5.81 19.46
CA GLN A 96 -10.49 -6.38 19.15
C GLN A 96 -9.39 -5.48 19.71
N GLN A 97 -8.38 -6.08 20.29
CA GLN A 97 -7.27 -5.41 20.95
C GLN A 97 -5.94 -5.92 20.40
N VAL A 98 -4.90 -5.18 20.68
CA VAL A 98 -3.52 -5.58 20.44
C VAL A 98 -3.23 -6.93 21.11
N GLY A 99 -2.54 -7.82 20.39
CA GLY A 99 -2.23 -9.18 20.82
C GLY A 99 -3.34 -10.20 20.61
N ASP A 100 -4.55 -9.78 20.21
CA ASP A 100 -5.64 -10.71 19.93
C ASP A 100 -5.32 -11.59 18.73
N HIS A 101 -5.62 -12.87 18.90
CA HIS A 101 -5.51 -13.86 17.83
C HIS A 101 -6.82 -13.96 17.06
N ILE A 102 -6.76 -13.68 15.78
CA ILE A 102 -7.90 -13.71 14.86
C ILE A 102 -7.85 -14.98 14.02
N HIS A 103 -8.98 -15.67 13.95
CA HIS A 103 -9.16 -16.77 13.00
C HIS A 103 -10.40 -16.52 12.16
N ILE A 104 -10.31 -16.79 10.85
CA ILE A 104 -11.41 -16.67 9.90
C ILE A 104 -11.53 -17.94 9.07
N ALA A 105 -12.77 -18.37 8.84
CA ALA A 105 -13.11 -19.41 7.86
C ALA A 105 -14.33 -18.97 7.03
N ALA A 106 -14.27 -19.17 5.73
CA ALA A 106 -15.34 -18.82 4.81
C ALA A 106 -15.76 -20.05 4.00
N TYR A 107 -17.07 -20.25 3.93
CA TYR A 107 -17.73 -21.39 3.29
C TYR A 107 -18.67 -20.88 2.21
N ALA A 108 -18.50 -21.35 1.00
CA ALA A 108 -19.41 -21.05 -0.11
C ALA A 108 -19.68 -22.32 -0.90
N ASP A 109 -20.91 -22.43 -1.46
CA ASP A 109 -21.34 -23.60 -2.20
C ASP A 109 -20.36 -23.99 -3.31
N SER A 110 -20.03 -25.28 -3.36
CA SER A 110 -19.13 -25.89 -4.35
C SER A 110 -17.68 -25.37 -4.38
N LEU A 111 -17.25 -24.58 -3.39
CA LEU A 111 -15.87 -24.12 -3.26
C LEU A 111 -15.19 -24.74 -2.03
N PRO A 112 -13.86 -24.97 -2.06
CA PRO A 112 -13.13 -25.36 -0.86
C PRO A 112 -13.25 -24.28 0.22
N VAL A 113 -13.25 -24.71 1.49
CA VAL A 113 -13.24 -23.80 2.63
C VAL A 113 -11.95 -22.98 2.59
N ALA A 114 -12.09 -21.66 2.69
CA ALA A 114 -10.97 -20.74 2.80
C ALA A 114 -10.78 -20.35 4.26
N SER A 115 -9.61 -20.58 4.84
CA SER A 115 -9.34 -20.20 6.24
C SER A 115 -7.94 -19.66 6.47
N ALA A 116 -7.81 -18.75 7.43
CA ALA A 116 -6.54 -18.16 7.80
C ALA A 116 -6.58 -17.66 9.24
N SER A 117 -5.41 -17.33 9.79
CA SER A 117 -5.26 -16.71 11.10
C SER A 117 -4.21 -15.62 11.04
N THR A 118 -4.35 -14.64 11.95
CA THR A 118 -3.39 -13.56 12.14
C THR A 118 -3.47 -13.04 13.57
N THR A 119 -2.59 -12.11 13.93
CA THR A 119 -2.57 -11.43 15.23
C THR A 119 -2.61 -9.93 15.02
N ILE A 120 -3.29 -9.20 15.90
CA ILE A 120 -3.33 -7.75 15.89
C ILE A 120 -2.06 -7.22 16.55
N LEU A 121 -1.32 -6.39 15.82
CA LEU A 121 -0.02 -5.88 16.27
C LEU A 121 -0.15 -4.63 17.15
N ASP A 122 0.94 -4.35 17.89
CA ASP A 122 1.11 -3.13 18.66
C ASP A 122 1.22 -1.89 17.77
N ALA A 123 0.80 -0.75 18.31
CA ALA A 123 1.02 0.55 17.68
C ALA A 123 2.49 0.97 17.80
N ILE A 124 3.13 1.27 16.69
CA ILE A 124 4.42 1.94 16.68
C ILE A 124 4.16 3.43 16.45
N THR A 125 4.41 4.24 17.47
CA THR A 125 4.17 5.69 17.39
C THR A 125 5.16 6.34 16.46
N ILE A 126 4.64 7.15 15.51
CA ILE A 126 5.44 8.04 14.67
C ILE A 126 5.09 9.49 15.00
N ASP A 127 6.10 10.34 15.23
CA ASP A 127 5.91 11.72 15.71
C ASP A 127 6.98 12.66 15.15
N ASN A 128 6.99 13.90 15.70
CA ASN A 128 7.91 14.99 15.33
C ASN A 128 7.94 15.30 13.83
N PRO A 129 6.76 15.49 13.17
CA PRO A 129 6.74 15.80 11.76
C PRO A 129 7.34 17.19 11.51
N THR A 130 8.22 17.28 10.51
CA THR A 130 8.74 18.55 10.01
C THR A 130 8.70 18.58 8.49
N VAL A 131 8.54 19.77 7.91
CA VAL A 131 8.64 19.98 6.47
C VAL A 131 9.69 21.06 6.20
N LYS A 132 10.58 20.79 5.26
CA LYS A 132 11.54 21.78 4.77
C LYS A 132 11.67 21.68 3.25
N ARG A 133 12.04 22.81 2.62
CA ARG A 133 12.46 22.83 1.22
C ARG A 133 13.91 22.37 1.14
N VAL A 134 14.19 21.42 0.25
CA VAL A 134 15.54 20.93 -0.02
C VAL A 134 15.81 20.95 -1.52
N HIS A 135 17.06 21.15 -1.88
CA HIS A 135 17.53 21.11 -3.26
C HIS A 135 18.42 19.88 -3.42
N LEU A 136 17.93 18.86 -4.14
CA LEU A 136 18.55 17.56 -4.25
C LEU A 136 18.70 17.18 -5.72
N TYR A 137 19.73 16.38 -6.02
CA TYR A 137 19.88 15.79 -7.34
C TYR A 137 18.81 14.71 -7.52
N SER A 138 18.01 14.83 -8.58
CA SER A 138 17.03 13.84 -8.99
C SER A 138 17.64 12.91 -10.01
N ASN A 139 17.71 11.59 -9.72
CA ASN A 139 18.17 10.61 -10.69
C ASN A 139 17.17 10.45 -11.86
N TYR A 140 15.92 10.80 -11.65
CA TYR A 140 14.89 10.74 -12.67
C TYR A 140 15.02 11.88 -13.70
N GLU A 141 15.24 13.13 -13.24
CA GLU A 141 15.38 14.30 -14.10
C GLU A 141 16.84 14.57 -14.52
N GLU A 142 17.80 13.81 -13.97
CA GLU A 142 19.25 13.97 -14.17
C GLU A 142 19.77 15.38 -13.85
N GLN A 143 19.10 16.10 -12.95
CA GLN A 143 19.46 17.45 -12.49
C GLN A 143 19.05 17.68 -11.05
N ALA A 144 19.52 18.80 -10.47
CA ALA A 144 19.11 19.18 -9.13
C ALA A 144 17.76 19.91 -9.16
N GLU A 145 16.85 19.46 -8.31
CA GLU A 145 15.46 19.94 -8.23
C GLU A 145 15.07 20.26 -6.79
N ASP A 146 14.02 21.05 -6.65
CA ASP A 146 13.46 21.40 -5.36
C ASP A 146 12.40 20.39 -4.92
N PHE A 147 12.50 19.97 -3.65
CA PHE A 147 11.54 19.07 -3.02
C PHE A 147 11.05 19.68 -1.69
N TYR A 148 9.84 19.29 -1.30
CA TYR A 148 9.46 19.26 0.10
C TYR A 148 10.00 17.97 0.70
N GLN A 149 10.81 18.05 1.74
CA GLN A 149 11.25 16.93 2.55
C GLN A 149 10.43 16.89 3.83
N ILE A 150 9.61 15.86 3.96
CA ILE A 150 8.82 15.58 5.15
C ILE A 150 9.61 14.59 5.99
N SER A 151 9.91 14.96 7.24
CA SER A 151 10.60 14.07 8.17
C SER A 151 9.69 13.69 9.32
N ALA A 152 9.75 12.45 9.78
CA ALA A 152 9.04 11.96 10.96
C ALA A 152 9.85 10.87 11.64
N THR A 153 9.74 10.76 12.97
CA THR A 153 10.59 9.88 13.78
C THR A 153 9.75 8.80 14.46
N PHE A 154 10.24 7.57 14.46
CA PHE A 154 9.68 6.45 15.22
C PHE A 154 10.81 5.64 15.88
N THR A 155 10.45 4.79 16.82
CA THR A 155 11.38 3.86 17.48
C THR A 155 10.91 2.45 17.26
N ASP A 156 11.78 1.62 16.73
CA ASP A 156 11.55 0.21 16.49
C ASP A 156 11.75 -0.60 17.79
N PRO A 157 10.91 -1.60 18.09
CA PRO A 157 11.12 -2.55 19.17
C PRO A 157 12.33 -3.43 18.88
N GLY A 158 13.22 -3.64 19.86
CA GLY A 158 14.49 -4.36 19.64
C GLY A 158 14.42 -5.87 19.87
N ASP A 159 13.27 -6.43 20.19
CA ASP A 159 13.09 -7.82 20.63
C ASP A 159 12.33 -8.69 19.62
N THR A 160 11.84 -8.10 18.56
CA THR A 160 11.08 -8.75 17.47
C THR A 160 11.68 -8.43 16.11
N LYS A 161 11.33 -9.24 15.12
CA LYS A 161 11.52 -8.92 13.72
C LYS A 161 10.27 -8.22 13.23
N ASP A 162 10.40 -6.95 12.86
CA ASP A 162 9.26 -6.11 12.53
C ASP A 162 9.22 -5.71 11.05
N TYR A 163 8.01 -5.54 10.55
CA TYR A 163 7.71 -5.21 9.17
C TYR A 163 6.83 -3.96 9.12
N TYR A 164 7.14 -3.09 8.18
CA TYR A 164 6.51 -1.79 8.08
C TYR A 164 6.05 -1.45 6.68
N ALA A 165 5.06 -0.56 6.63
CA ALA A 165 4.75 0.19 5.42
C ALA A 165 4.59 1.66 5.77
N VAL A 166 4.91 2.55 4.83
CA VAL A 166 4.72 3.99 5.00
C VAL A 166 3.95 4.56 3.83
N GLN A 167 3.11 5.53 4.14
CA GLN A 167 2.44 6.40 3.17
C GLN A 167 2.65 7.85 3.55
N LEU A 168 2.70 8.71 2.55
CA LEU A 168 2.70 10.16 2.72
C LEU A 168 1.41 10.72 2.15
N VAL A 169 0.66 11.43 2.97
CA VAL A 169 -0.60 12.06 2.56
C VAL A 169 -0.42 13.56 2.55
N SER A 170 -0.87 14.22 1.48
CA SER A 170 -1.02 15.68 1.43
C SER A 170 -2.49 16.07 1.54
N ALA A 171 -2.74 17.24 2.09
CA ALA A 171 -4.08 17.83 2.16
C ALA A 171 -4.09 19.26 1.67
N ILE A 172 -5.13 19.59 0.92
CA ILE A 172 -5.48 20.96 0.56
C ILE A 172 -6.76 21.30 1.30
N ILE A 173 -6.73 22.38 2.08
CA ILE A 173 -7.90 22.86 2.81
C ILE A 173 -8.57 23.94 1.98
N THR A 174 -9.83 23.78 1.68
CA THR A 174 -10.67 24.78 1.04
C THR A 174 -11.76 25.23 2.01
N HIS A 175 -11.73 26.48 2.42
CA HIS A 175 -12.78 27.03 3.29
C HIS A 175 -14.09 27.20 2.53
N LYS A 176 -15.20 26.72 3.08
CA LYS A 176 -16.54 26.95 2.54
C LYS A 176 -16.87 28.45 2.63
N GLY A 177 -16.78 29.15 1.51
CA GLY A 177 -17.00 30.60 1.45
C GLY A 177 -15.96 31.36 0.66
N GLY A 178 -14.84 30.73 0.29
CA GLY A 178 -13.87 31.24 -0.70
C GLY A 178 -13.06 32.46 -0.29
N ILE A 179 -13.09 32.89 0.98
CA ILE A 179 -12.37 34.09 1.43
C ILE A 179 -11.77 33.78 2.81
N LEU A 180 -10.45 33.61 2.87
CA LEU A 180 -9.69 33.69 4.12
C LEU A 180 -9.56 35.17 4.48
N THR A 181 -10.05 35.59 5.64
CA THR A 181 -9.75 36.90 6.18
C THR A 181 -8.40 36.82 6.90
N GLY A 182 -7.51 37.78 6.68
CA GLY A 182 -6.12 37.80 7.17
C GLY A 182 -5.95 37.79 8.70
N THR A 183 -7.00 37.62 9.48
CA THR A 183 -7.00 37.38 10.93
C THR A 183 -7.07 35.89 11.30
N ASP A 184 -7.43 35.03 10.36
CA ASP A 184 -7.55 33.56 10.56
C ASP A 184 -6.32 32.82 10.04
N ALA A 185 -5.25 33.58 9.69
CA ALA A 185 -3.99 33.08 9.14
C ALA A 185 -3.07 32.36 10.15
N GLU A 186 -3.51 32.09 11.36
CA GLU A 186 -2.95 31.04 12.19
C GLU A 186 -3.47 29.72 11.62
N GLY A 187 -2.70 29.17 10.70
CA GLY A 187 -3.04 27.98 9.90
C GLY A 187 -3.58 26.85 10.74
N GLU A 188 -4.90 26.78 10.82
CA GLU A 188 -5.59 25.64 11.38
C GLU A 188 -5.27 24.42 10.50
N ALA A 189 -4.60 23.43 11.08
CA ALA A 189 -4.38 22.16 10.42
C ALA A 189 -5.73 21.54 10.04
N PRO A 190 -5.79 20.66 9.01
CA PRO A 190 -6.99 19.93 8.66
C PRO A 190 -7.64 19.37 9.93
N SER A 191 -8.85 19.81 10.25
CA SER A 191 -9.61 19.26 11.36
C SER A 191 -10.53 18.15 10.83
N ASP A 192 -10.79 17.14 11.66
CA ASP A 192 -11.82 16.15 11.37
C ASP A 192 -13.25 16.76 11.44
N ASP A 193 -13.38 18.07 11.69
CA ASP A 193 -14.65 18.80 11.73
C ASP A 193 -15.01 19.34 10.34
N THR A 194 -15.86 18.57 9.65
CA THR A 194 -16.25 18.78 8.25
C THR A 194 -17.23 19.95 8.02
N ASP A 195 -17.65 20.64 9.06
CA ASP A 195 -18.73 21.66 8.90
C ASP A 195 -18.25 22.98 8.30
N LYS A 196 -16.97 23.30 8.36
CA LYS A 196 -16.42 24.61 7.94
C LYS A 196 -15.42 24.55 6.79
N THR A 197 -14.82 23.38 6.55
CA THR A 197 -13.76 23.23 5.54
C THR A 197 -13.97 21.98 4.71
N ASP A 198 -13.74 22.08 3.40
CA ASP A 198 -13.59 20.91 2.53
C ASP A 198 -12.09 20.56 2.48
N THR A 199 -11.74 19.37 2.96
CA THR A 199 -10.37 18.87 2.91
C THR A 199 -10.27 17.80 1.82
N THR A 200 -9.41 18.02 0.84
CA THR A 200 -9.08 17.00 -0.16
C THR A 200 -7.74 16.39 0.20
N GLU A 201 -7.76 15.14 0.61
CA GLU A 201 -6.57 14.35 0.88
C GLU A 201 -6.13 13.58 -0.36
N SER A 202 -4.81 13.46 -0.58
CA SER A 202 -4.22 12.67 -1.65
C SER A 202 -2.97 11.96 -1.15
N VAL A 203 -2.87 10.66 -1.43
CA VAL A 203 -1.63 9.91 -1.17
C VAL A 203 -0.59 10.35 -2.20
N ARG A 204 0.66 10.52 -1.75
CA ARG A 204 1.73 11.13 -2.55
C ARG A 204 2.78 10.09 -2.93
N HIS A 205 3.23 10.17 -4.16
CA HIS A 205 4.44 9.48 -4.58
C HIS A 205 5.67 10.06 -3.87
N ILE A 206 6.54 9.18 -3.33
CA ILE A 206 7.76 9.54 -2.61
C ILE A 206 8.97 9.31 -3.50
N TYR A 207 9.85 10.29 -3.58
CA TYR A 207 11.16 10.15 -4.21
C TYR A 207 12.14 9.48 -3.26
N LEU A 208 12.65 8.31 -3.64
CA LEU A 208 13.37 7.40 -2.75
C LEU A 208 14.88 7.67 -2.67
N ASP A 209 15.41 8.57 -3.49
CA ASP A 209 16.86 8.82 -3.60
C ASP A 209 17.53 9.19 -2.26
N SER A 210 16.76 9.72 -1.30
CA SER A 210 17.27 10.13 0.02
C SER A 210 16.77 9.28 1.18
N GLU A 211 16.03 8.19 0.90
CA GLU A 211 15.46 7.33 1.94
C GLU A 211 15.84 5.86 1.70
N PRO A 212 17.01 5.42 2.23
CA PRO A 212 17.54 4.10 1.96
C PRO A 212 16.65 2.95 2.44
N LEU A 213 15.84 3.14 3.49
CA LEU A 213 14.91 2.11 3.97
C LEU A 213 13.85 1.74 2.94
N LEU A 214 13.46 2.68 2.07
CA LEU A 214 12.39 2.50 1.09
C LEU A 214 12.90 2.10 -0.30
N SER A 215 14.21 2.02 -0.50
CA SER A 215 14.82 1.87 -1.84
C SER A 215 14.67 0.48 -2.47
N GLY A 216 14.23 -0.53 -1.70
CA GLY A 216 14.27 -1.93 -2.15
C GLY A 216 13.25 -2.29 -3.22
N LEU A 217 11.97 -1.91 -3.07
CA LEU A 217 10.87 -2.30 -3.95
C LEU A 217 10.19 -1.12 -4.65
N GLY A 218 10.44 0.09 -4.19
CA GLY A 218 9.71 1.27 -4.65
C GLY A 218 8.26 1.28 -4.16
N GLN A 219 7.44 2.01 -4.88
CA GLN A 219 6.00 2.12 -4.64
C GLN A 219 5.28 0.86 -5.07
N ILE A 220 4.36 0.40 -4.24
CA ILE A 220 3.48 -0.73 -4.55
C ILE A 220 2.03 -0.27 -4.38
N ASP A 221 1.25 -0.45 -5.44
CA ASP A 221 -0.17 -0.17 -5.46
C ASP A 221 -0.93 -1.49 -5.56
N TYR A 222 -1.93 -1.69 -4.73
CA TYR A 222 -2.75 -2.87 -4.79
C TYR A 222 -4.19 -2.60 -4.36
N ASP A 223 -5.11 -2.94 -5.24
CA ASP A 223 -6.54 -2.86 -4.98
C ASP A 223 -7.03 -4.17 -4.31
N PHE A 224 -7.33 -4.10 -3.03
CA PHE A 224 -7.97 -5.19 -2.28
C PHE A 224 -9.49 -5.28 -2.54
N GLY A 225 -10.06 -4.40 -3.38
CA GLY A 225 -11.48 -4.30 -3.63
C GLY A 225 -12.26 -3.63 -2.48
N TYR A 226 -11.61 -2.83 -1.66
CA TYR A 226 -12.26 -1.92 -0.71
C TYR A 226 -12.50 -0.57 -1.39
N ASP A 227 -13.61 0.11 -1.00
CA ASP A 227 -14.03 1.38 -1.62
C ASP A 227 -13.20 2.60 -1.20
N ASN A 228 -12.06 2.40 -0.56
CA ASN A 228 -11.17 3.46 -0.12
C ASN A 228 -9.76 3.26 -0.68
N ASN A 229 -9.11 4.37 -1.01
CA ASN A 229 -7.73 4.43 -1.49
C ASN A 229 -6.71 4.26 -0.34
N ASP A 230 -7.10 3.60 0.77
CA ASP A 230 -6.24 3.44 1.95
C ASP A 230 -4.96 2.62 1.66
N TYR A 231 -4.92 1.92 0.52
CA TYR A 231 -3.84 1.01 0.16
C TYR A 231 -3.09 1.42 -1.12
N GLU A 232 -3.19 2.67 -1.52
CA GLU A 232 -2.38 3.23 -2.61
C GLU A 232 -1.01 3.68 -2.11
N HIS A 233 0.00 3.56 -2.93
CA HIS A 233 1.35 4.08 -2.71
C HIS A 233 1.98 3.59 -1.40
N PHE A 234 1.97 2.28 -1.16
CA PHE A 234 2.72 1.68 -0.08
C PHE A 234 4.21 1.61 -0.39
N TYR A 235 5.02 1.95 0.62
CA TYR A 235 6.46 1.74 0.61
C TYR A 235 6.81 0.81 1.76
N LEU A 236 7.24 -0.42 1.43
CA LEU A 236 7.54 -1.46 2.41
C LEU A 236 8.99 -1.42 2.86
N PHE A 237 9.22 -1.68 4.13
CA PHE A 237 10.56 -1.90 4.67
C PHE A 237 10.53 -2.85 5.87
N THR A 238 11.71 -3.29 6.30
CA THR A 238 11.91 -4.12 7.48
C THR A 238 12.81 -3.43 8.47
N ASP A 239 12.88 -3.96 9.68
CA ASP A 239 13.74 -3.48 10.76
C ASP A 239 15.22 -3.90 10.63
N ASP A 240 15.62 -4.60 9.56
CA ASP A 240 16.96 -5.19 9.44
C ASP A 240 18.10 -4.22 9.78
N ASP A 241 17.98 -2.97 9.37
CA ASP A 241 18.99 -1.93 9.59
C ASP A 241 18.70 -1.05 10.81
N ILE A 242 17.49 -1.12 11.38
CA ILE A 242 16.99 -0.21 12.42
C ILE A 242 16.52 -0.91 13.68
N ASN A 243 16.67 -2.23 13.79
CA ASN A 243 16.20 -3.04 14.92
C ASN A 243 16.63 -2.43 16.26
N GLY A 244 15.66 -2.12 17.12
CA GLY A 244 15.84 -1.48 18.42
C GLY A 244 16.34 -0.03 18.40
N LYS A 245 16.25 0.65 17.25
CA LYS A 245 16.74 2.02 17.10
C LYS A 245 15.62 3.01 16.87
N THR A 246 15.89 4.25 17.21
CA THR A 246 15.09 5.40 16.77
C THR A 246 15.58 5.82 15.39
N TYR A 247 14.66 5.93 14.44
CA TYR A 247 14.90 6.31 13.07
C TYR A 247 14.05 7.49 12.63
N THR A 248 14.61 8.36 11.81
CA THR A 248 13.89 9.49 11.19
C THR A 248 13.80 9.28 9.70
N LEU A 249 12.58 9.06 9.20
CA LEU A 249 12.28 9.02 7.79
C LEU A 249 12.45 10.40 7.14
N HIS A 250 12.92 10.41 5.88
CA HIS A 250 13.10 11.61 5.05
C HIS A 250 12.40 11.43 3.71
N LEU A 251 11.12 11.78 3.67
CA LEU A 251 10.23 11.54 2.53
C LEU A 251 10.19 12.76 1.62
N ASN A 252 10.71 12.64 0.41
CA ASN A 252 10.75 13.76 -0.54
C ASN A 252 9.59 13.68 -1.52
N VAL A 253 8.92 14.81 -1.74
CA VAL A 253 7.94 15.02 -2.80
C VAL A 253 8.30 16.27 -3.60
N TRP A 254 7.88 16.31 -4.87
CA TRP A 254 8.11 17.50 -5.68
C TRP A 254 7.65 18.78 -4.98
N TYR A 255 8.45 19.85 -5.16
CA TYR A 255 8.08 21.18 -4.71
C TYR A 255 6.97 21.75 -5.60
N GLU A 256 5.72 21.50 -5.20
CA GLU A 256 4.53 21.96 -5.89
C GLU A 256 3.68 22.81 -4.93
N PRO A 257 4.01 24.11 -4.75
CA PRO A 257 3.20 24.96 -3.90
C PRO A 257 1.83 25.18 -4.52
N GLY A 258 0.80 25.10 -3.69
CA GLY A 258 -0.56 25.50 -4.03
C GLY A 258 -0.68 27.03 -4.07
N GLN A 259 -1.82 27.52 -4.53
CA GLN A 259 -2.13 28.95 -4.57
C GLN A 259 -3.37 29.23 -3.75
N GLU A 260 -3.26 30.14 -2.77
CA GLU A 260 -4.38 30.63 -1.97
C GLU A 260 -4.65 32.09 -2.27
N THR A 261 -5.94 32.47 -2.25
CA THR A 261 -6.35 33.87 -2.34
C THR A 261 -6.73 34.39 -0.97
N VAL A 262 -6.01 35.38 -0.49
CA VAL A 262 -6.16 35.95 0.85
C VAL A 262 -6.72 37.36 0.74
N LYS A 263 -7.70 37.71 1.57
CA LYS A 263 -8.22 39.07 1.70
C LYS A 263 -7.31 39.85 2.65
N LEU A 264 -6.71 40.93 2.15
CA LEU A 264 -5.87 41.82 2.93
C LEU A 264 -6.69 42.74 3.86
N PRO A 265 -6.08 43.32 4.93
CA PRO A 265 -6.77 44.22 5.85
C PRO A 265 -7.41 45.47 5.20
N ASP A 266 -6.92 45.87 4.02
CA ASP A 266 -7.47 46.97 3.23
C ASP A 266 -8.67 46.54 2.36
N GLY A 267 -9.07 45.28 2.44
CA GLY A 267 -10.17 44.70 1.67
C GLY A 267 -9.81 44.23 0.26
N SER A 268 -8.58 44.42 -0.19
CA SER A 268 -8.08 43.89 -1.46
C SER A 268 -7.83 42.38 -1.38
N MET A 269 -7.80 41.71 -2.54
CA MET A 269 -7.48 40.28 -2.65
C MET A 269 -6.04 40.13 -3.11
N SER A 270 -5.30 39.25 -2.44
CA SER A 270 -3.94 38.88 -2.83
C SER A 270 -3.83 37.39 -3.01
N SER A 271 -3.06 36.94 -3.99
CA SER A 271 -2.76 35.52 -4.19
C SER A 271 -1.35 35.24 -3.63
N GLN A 272 -1.26 34.22 -2.81
CA GLN A 272 0.00 33.76 -2.24
C GLN A 272 0.22 32.28 -2.51
N LEU A 273 1.50 31.89 -2.63
CA LEU A 273 1.86 30.47 -2.72
C LEU A 273 1.88 29.88 -1.31
N VAL A 274 1.30 28.71 -1.16
CA VAL A 274 1.24 27.98 0.12
C VAL A 274 1.69 26.55 -0.08
N SER A 275 2.37 25.99 0.91
CA SER A 275 2.66 24.57 0.95
C SER A 275 1.40 23.77 1.29
N PRO A 276 1.16 22.64 0.65
CA PRO A 276 0.18 21.67 1.16
C PRO A 276 0.52 21.25 2.60
N TYR A 277 -0.49 20.80 3.33
CA TYR A 277 -0.28 20.07 4.58
C TYR A 277 0.15 18.63 4.26
N TYR A 278 1.02 18.08 5.09
CA TYR A 278 1.51 16.71 4.98
C TYR A 278 1.35 15.98 6.29
N ARG A 279 1.08 14.68 6.21
CA ARG A 279 1.22 13.75 7.34
C ARG A 279 1.79 12.43 6.87
N VAL A 280 2.59 11.81 7.72
CA VAL A 280 3.14 10.47 7.52
C VAL A 280 2.23 9.48 8.22
N ILE A 281 1.90 8.39 7.54
CA ILE A 281 1.19 7.24 8.09
C ILE A 281 2.19 6.09 8.13
N LEU A 282 2.47 5.58 9.32
CA LEU A 282 3.28 4.39 9.54
C LEU A 282 2.36 3.22 9.85
N TYR A 283 2.54 2.13 9.12
CA TYR A 283 1.87 0.86 9.36
C TYR A 283 2.88 -0.12 9.95
N HIS A 284 2.57 -0.66 11.11
CA HIS A 284 3.19 -1.86 11.64
C HIS A 284 2.37 -3.03 11.14
N ILE A 285 2.96 -3.93 10.35
CA ILE A 285 2.27 -4.96 9.59
C ILE A 285 2.82 -6.35 9.93
N THR A 286 1.95 -7.36 9.88
CA THR A 286 2.40 -8.75 10.07
C THR A 286 3.29 -9.23 8.91
N PRO A 287 4.14 -10.27 9.13
CA PRO A 287 4.94 -10.87 8.07
C PRO A 287 4.09 -11.29 6.85
N GLU A 288 2.88 -11.77 7.08
CA GLU A 288 1.97 -12.19 6.02
C GLU A 288 1.56 -11.02 5.13
N PHE A 289 1.29 -9.85 5.72
CA PHE A 289 0.97 -8.64 4.99
C PHE A 289 2.18 -8.22 4.12
N TYR A 290 3.35 -8.12 4.75
CA TYR A 290 4.59 -7.75 4.08
C TYR A 290 4.88 -8.67 2.88
N HIS A 291 4.91 -10.00 3.11
CA HIS A 291 5.22 -10.96 2.06
C HIS A 291 4.19 -10.97 0.94
N PHE A 292 2.91 -10.76 1.25
CA PHE A 292 1.86 -10.67 0.25
C PHE A 292 2.08 -9.48 -0.68
N ILE A 293 2.18 -8.27 -0.12
CA ILE A 293 2.39 -7.04 -0.91
C ILE A 293 3.74 -7.06 -1.65
N HIS A 294 4.79 -7.52 -0.98
CA HIS A 294 6.12 -7.71 -1.59
C HIS A 294 6.07 -8.64 -2.81
N SER A 295 5.31 -9.74 -2.73
CA SER A 295 5.19 -10.68 -3.85
C SER A 295 4.50 -10.06 -5.05
N ILE A 296 3.53 -9.17 -4.83
CA ILE A 296 2.82 -8.43 -5.89
C ILE A 296 3.76 -7.41 -6.53
N GLY A 297 4.42 -6.57 -5.74
CA GLY A 297 5.37 -5.59 -6.24
C GLY A 297 6.52 -6.23 -7.03
N SER A 298 6.98 -7.42 -6.59
CA SER A 298 8.00 -8.19 -7.32
C SER A 298 7.50 -8.70 -8.68
N LEU A 299 6.22 -9.04 -8.81
CA LEU A 299 5.62 -9.43 -10.09
C LEU A 299 5.48 -8.22 -11.03
N ASP A 300 5.00 -7.11 -10.50
CA ASP A 300 4.79 -5.89 -11.29
C ASP A 300 6.11 -5.28 -11.80
N ASN A 301 7.19 -5.45 -11.04
CA ASN A 301 8.53 -4.98 -11.42
C ASN A 301 9.34 -5.99 -12.24
N ASN A 302 8.80 -7.18 -12.52
CA ASN A 302 9.51 -8.22 -13.29
C ASN A 302 9.09 -8.23 -14.76
N ASP A 303 9.63 -7.31 -15.55
CA ASP A 303 9.36 -7.23 -16.98
C ASP A 303 9.80 -8.48 -17.76
N LEU A 304 10.84 -9.18 -17.29
CA LEU A 304 11.27 -10.44 -17.88
C LEU A 304 10.22 -11.56 -17.65
N ALA A 305 9.58 -11.60 -16.49
CA ALA A 305 8.50 -12.53 -16.22
C ALA A 305 7.25 -12.17 -17.06
N LYS A 306 6.90 -10.88 -17.17
CA LYS A 306 5.82 -10.39 -18.05
C LYS A 306 6.07 -10.76 -19.51
N ALA A 307 7.32 -10.72 -19.94
CA ALA A 307 7.74 -11.13 -21.28
C ALA A 307 7.90 -12.66 -21.46
N GLY A 308 7.67 -13.46 -20.41
CA GLY A 308 7.86 -14.92 -20.44
C GLY A 308 9.32 -15.39 -20.49
N LEU A 309 10.27 -14.51 -20.15
CA LEU A 309 11.70 -14.76 -20.19
C LEU A 309 12.31 -15.16 -18.85
N SER A 310 11.54 -15.09 -17.77
CA SER A 310 11.92 -15.59 -16.44
C SER A 310 10.76 -16.29 -15.75
N ASN A 311 11.05 -17.05 -14.69
CA ASN A 311 10.02 -17.69 -13.89
C ASN A 311 9.16 -16.62 -13.18
N ILE A 312 7.84 -16.80 -13.23
CA ILE A 312 6.91 -16.03 -12.43
C ILE A 312 7.04 -16.52 -10.99
N ALA A 313 7.40 -15.65 -10.07
CA ALA A 313 7.37 -15.99 -8.66
C ALA A 313 5.91 -16.25 -8.24
N PRO A 314 5.61 -17.33 -7.49
CA PRO A 314 4.27 -17.53 -6.98
C PRO A 314 3.90 -16.37 -6.06
N SER A 315 2.70 -15.79 -6.22
CA SER A 315 2.20 -14.79 -5.28
C SER A 315 2.05 -15.46 -3.90
N TYR A 316 2.50 -14.76 -2.88
CA TYR A 316 2.33 -15.22 -1.50
C TYR A 316 0.85 -15.13 -1.10
N GLY A 317 0.40 -16.06 -0.25
CA GLY A 317 -0.91 -16.01 0.38
C GLY A 317 -0.93 -16.96 1.58
N ASN A 318 -1.61 -16.59 2.66
CA ASN A 318 -1.73 -17.40 3.87
C ASN A 318 -3.11 -18.05 4.05
N VAL A 319 -3.98 -17.97 3.04
CA VAL A 319 -5.35 -18.54 3.06
C VAL A 319 -5.30 -20.00 2.66
N LYS A 320 -5.51 -20.89 3.61
CA LYS A 320 -5.60 -22.34 3.37
C LYS A 320 -6.89 -22.67 2.62
N GLY A 321 -6.79 -23.49 1.58
CA GLY A 321 -7.92 -23.88 0.73
C GLY A 321 -8.44 -22.78 -0.21
N GLY A 322 -8.01 -21.55 -0.03
CA GLY A 322 -8.38 -20.37 -0.82
C GLY A 322 -7.17 -19.68 -1.44
N ILE A 323 -7.36 -18.42 -1.79
CA ILE A 323 -6.38 -17.46 -2.29
C ILE A 323 -6.55 -16.17 -1.47
N GLY A 324 -5.51 -15.35 -1.38
CA GLY A 324 -5.58 -14.04 -0.72
C GLY A 324 -4.84 -13.98 0.59
N MET A 325 -5.26 -13.09 1.47
CA MET A 325 -4.50 -12.75 2.67
C MET A 325 -5.43 -12.44 3.85
N THR A 326 -5.04 -12.93 5.02
CA THR A 326 -5.53 -12.45 6.33
C THR A 326 -4.33 -11.99 7.12
N ALA A 327 -4.26 -10.71 7.44
CA ALA A 327 -3.07 -10.13 8.02
C ALA A 327 -3.40 -8.95 8.93
N GLY A 328 -2.95 -9.01 10.18
CA GLY A 328 -3.12 -7.93 11.14
C GLY A 328 -2.21 -6.75 10.84
N TYR A 329 -2.65 -5.58 11.20
CA TYR A 329 -1.85 -4.37 11.14
C TYR A 329 -2.26 -3.38 12.24
N HIS A 330 -1.39 -2.40 12.48
CA HIS A 330 -1.73 -1.19 13.20
C HIS A 330 -1.17 0.02 12.44
N LYS A 331 -1.98 1.08 12.30
CA LYS A 331 -1.52 2.32 11.69
C LYS A 331 -1.51 3.48 12.68
N THR A 332 -0.43 4.24 12.66
CA THR A 332 -0.29 5.50 13.39
C THR A 332 -0.01 6.63 12.42
N LYS A 333 -0.41 7.83 12.78
CA LYS A 333 -0.29 9.00 11.92
C LYS A 333 0.38 10.13 12.69
N THR A 334 1.22 10.91 12.01
CA THR A 334 1.69 12.18 12.55
C THR A 334 0.55 13.20 12.58
N LYS A 335 0.75 14.28 13.32
CA LYS A 335 -0.04 15.49 13.12
C LYS A 335 0.19 16.03 11.71
N TRP A 336 -0.77 16.80 11.22
CA TRP A 336 -0.58 17.58 10.01
C TRP A 336 0.51 18.63 10.21
N THR A 337 1.38 18.78 9.22
CA THR A 337 2.44 19.78 9.20
C THR A 337 2.59 20.34 7.80
N ARG A 338 3.06 21.59 7.68
CA ARG A 338 3.35 22.21 6.39
C ARG A 338 4.67 22.98 6.45
N TYR A 339 5.20 23.27 5.30
CA TYR A 339 6.31 24.20 5.16
C TYR A 339 5.79 25.63 5.35
N GLU A 340 6.33 26.33 6.33
CA GLU A 340 6.02 27.75 6.57
C GLU A 340 7.03 28.61 5.82
N GLU A 341 6.70 28.99 4.60
CA GLU A 341 7.45 29.98 3.87
C GLU A 341 6.72 31.33 3.97
N ILE A 342 7.40 32.33 4.55
CA ILE A 342 6.94 33.72 4.45
C ILE A 342 7.30 34.17 3.03
N ILE A 343 6.42 33.91 2.07
CA ILE A 343 6.59 34.36 0.71
C ILE A 343 6.29 35.88 0.71
N GLN A 344 7.31 36.67 0.49
CA GLN A 344 7.14 38.10 0.27
C GLN A 344 6.23 38.32 -0.93
N THR A 345 5.07 38.92 -0.68
CA THR A 345 4.15 39.36 -1.73
C THR A 345 4.87 40.31 -2.66
N TRP A 346 4.98 39.97 -3.92
CA TRP A 346 5.36 40.89 -4.98
C TRP A 346 4.25 41.96 -5.09
N LYS A 347 4.64 43.25 -4.89
CA LYS A 347 3.75 44.39 -5.14
C LYS A 347 3.57 44.61 -6.63
#